data_18e935f4e9a1e20f5cb6cd70103704b8
#
_entry.id   18e935f4e9a1e20f5cb6cd70103704b8
#
_cell.length_a   1.000
_cell.length_b   1.000
_cell.length_c   1.000
_cell.angle_alpha   90.00
_cell.angle_beta   90.00
_cell.angle_gamma   90.00
#
_symmetry.space_group_name_H-M   'P 1'
#
loop_
_entity.id
_entity.type
_entity.pdbx_description
1 polymer ?
#
loop_
_entity_poly.entity_id
_entity_poly.type
_entity_poly.pdbx_seq_one_letter_code
_entity_poly.pdbx_strand_id
1 'polypeptide(L)'
;MKRLIFGGLMAVAALTATAQNIQLHYDFGRNIYTGEESERQKVTVTLEQFKADQWGSWYYFVDVDLSNKFTESAYTEISREINLSKQLPIAAHVEYDGGLSRNGSFQQAGLAGLAYNGHNADFSKTWSVQLLYKQFFKSYENTHAYASAQLTGVWGLNFFDRKLTFSGFIDFWRGEKADSHGCLVILSEPQLWYNFTKHFSIGTEWEFSNNFIYNTDPESDKTFFINPTLAIKWNF
;
A
#
# COMPACT_ATOMS: atom_id res chain seq x y z
N MET A 1 -14.37 22.70 31.90
CA MET A 1 -15.46 22.42 30.98
C MET A 1 -15.19 22.87 29.52
N LYS A 2 -13.94 22.92 29.05
CA LYS A 2 -13.60 23.35 27.65
C LYS A 2 -12.98 22.23 26.77
N ARG A 3 -12.99 20.98 27.25
CA ARG A 3 -12.40 19.85 26.53
C ARG A 3 -13.41 18.93 25.80
N LEU A 4 -14.70 19.13 25.97
CA LEU A 4 -15.77 18.29 25.39
C LEU A 4 -16.28 18.74 24.03
N ILE A 5 -15.91 19.94 23.56
CA ILE A 5 -16.40 20.49 22.28
C ILE A 5 -15.48 20.08 21.10
N PHE A 6 -14.20 19.74 21.36
CA PHE A 6 -13.26 19.38 20.30
C PHE A 6 -13.47 17.96 19.71
N GLY A 7 -13.97 17.02 20.52
CA GLY A 7 -14.23 15.66 20.04
C GLY A 7 -15.42 15.54 19.08
N GLY A 8 -16.43 16.41 19.24
CA GLY A 8 -17.62 16.39 18.39
C GLY A 8 -17.39 16.99 16.99
N LEU A 9 -16.53 18.00 16.87
CA LEU A 9 -16.21 18.62 15.57
C LEU A 9 -15.29 17.73 14.71
N MET A 10 -14.43 16.92 15.34
CA MET A 10 -13.56 16.00 14.61
C MET A 10 -14.32 14.81 14.00
N ALA A 11 -15.35 14.31 14.70
CA ALA A 11 -16.20 13.25 14.15
C ALA A 11 -17.02 13.71 12.93
N VAL A 12 -17.43 14.98 12.87
CA VAL A 12 -18.18 15.54 11.74
C VAL A 12 -17.27 15.80 10.53
N ALA A 13 -16.02 16.22 10.74
CA ALA A 13 -15.06 16.42 9.66
C ALA A 13 -14.61 15.07 9.03
N ALA A 14 -14.54 14.00 9.83
CA ALA A 14 -14.22 12.66 9.35
C ALA A 14 -15.36 12.04 8.51
N LEU A 15 -16.62 12.44 8.75
CA LEU A 15 -17.79 11.89 8.03
C LEU A 15 -17.83 12.21 6.53
N THR A 16 -17.02 13.16 6.07
CA THR A 16 -16.98 13.59 4.65
C THR A 16 -15.62 13.47 3.99
N ALA A 17 -14.57 13.05 4.72
CA ALA A 17 -13.25 12.90 4.15
C ALA A 17 -13.22 11.66 3.25
N THR A 18 -13.24 11.91 1.96
CA THR A 18 -13.05 10.89 0.92
C THR A 18 -11.94 11.37 0.02
N ALA A 19 -10.88 10.57 -0.12
CA ALA A 19 -9.87 10.75 -1.13
C ALA A 19 -9.99 9.59 -2.10
N GLN A 20 -10.28 9.90 -3.34
CA GLN A 20 -10.33 8.93 -4.43
C GLN A 20 -9.49 9.47 -5.57
N ASN A 21 -8.63 8.65 -6.10
CA ASN A 21 -7.77 9.05 -7.21
C ASN A 21 -7.54 7.91 -8.19
N ILE A 22 -7.14 8.28 -9.38
CA ILE A 22 -6.58 7.38 -10.38
C ILE A 22 -5.17 7.84 -10.71
N GLN A 23 -4.25 6.88 -10.82
CA GLN A 23 -2.85 7.12 -11.10
C GLN A 23 -2.44 6.34 -12.34
N LEU A 24 -1.48 6.87 -13.08
CA LEU A 24 -0.83 6.18 -14.18
C LEU A 24 0.67 6.26 -13.94
N HIS A 25 1.29 5.11 -13.72
CA HIS A 25 2.72 4.94 -13.47
C HIS A 25 3.43 4.39 -14.68
N TYR A 26 4.61 4.93 -14.96
CA TYR A 26 5.58 4.34 -15.88
C TYR A 26 6.77 3.83 -15.08
N ASP A 27 7.00 2.50 -15.12
CA ASP A 27 8.04 1.81 -14.35
C ASP A 27 9.37 1.82 -15.12
N PHE A 28 10.44 2.28 -14.44
CA PHE A 28 11.80 2.27 -14.96
C PHE A 28 12.62 1.07 -14.46
N GLY A 29 12.11 0.27 -13.53
CA GLY A 29 12.81 -0.88 -12.94
C GLY A 29 13.32 -1.85 -14.01
N ARG A 30 12.50 -2.15 -15.01
CA ARG A 30 12.90 -2.99 -16.14
C ARG A 30 14.08 -2.46 -16.98
N ASN A 31 14.39 -1.17 -16.90
CA ASN A 31 15.53 -0.58 -17.59
C ASN A 31 16.80 -0.61 -16.74
N ILE A 32 16.67 -0.89 -15.46
CA ILE A 32 17.75 -0.90 -14.47
C ILE A 32 18.34 -2.30 -14.33
N TYR A 33 17.46 -3.31 -14.44
CA TYR A 33 17.81 -4.70 -14.18
C TYR A 33 17.78 -5.56 -15.45
N THR A 34 18.44 -6.70 -15.36
CA THR A 34 18.41 -7.80 -16.32
C THR A 34 17.67 -8.99 -15.70
N GLY A 35 17.31 -10.00 -16.50
CA GLY A 35 16.57 -11.15 -16.03
C GLY A 35 15.07 -10.85 -15.86
N GLU A 36 14.45 -11.42 -14.85
CA GLU A 36 13.01 -11.34 -14.63
C GLU A 36 12.51 -9.90 -14.43
N GLU A 37 13.29 -9.08 -13.74
CA GLU A 37 12.98 -7.67 -13.55
C GLU A 37 12.89 -6.88 -14.86
N SER A 38 13.59 -7.31 -15.92
CA SER A 38 13.48 -6.69 -17.24
C SER A 38 12.15 -6.96 -17.92
N GLU A 39 11.37 -7.94 -17.43
CA GLU A 39 10.05 -8.30 -17.94
C GLU A 39 8.89 -7.64 -17.19
N ARG A 40 9.19 -6.88 -16.14
CA ARG A 40 8.17 -6.08 -15.42
C ARG A 40 7.34 -5.25 -16.39
N GLN A 41 6.07 -5.07 -16.08
CA GLN A 41 5.19 -4.23 -16.89
C GLN A 41 5.61 -2.76 -16.80
N LYS A 42 5.52 -2.06 -17.93
CA LYS A 42 5.94 -0.65 -18.02
C LYS A 42 4.93 0.31 -17.44
N VAL A 43 3.68 -0.09 -17.45
CA VAL A 43 2.57 0.81 -17.13
C VAL A 43 1.65 0.13 -16.16
N THR A 44 1.42 0.79 -15.04
CA THR A 44 0.42 0.40 -14.03
C THR A 44 -0.61 1.53 -13.91
N VAL A 45 -1.88 1.15 -13.91
CA VAL A 45 -3.00 2.03 -13.54
C VAL A 45 -3.44 1.68 -12.15
N THR A 46 -3.35 2.64 -11.22
CA THR A 46 -3.81 2.50 -9.84
C THR A 46 -5.12 3.24 -9.65
N LEU A 47 -6.13 2.59 -9.10
CA LEU A 47 -7.31 3.21 -8.52
C LEU A 47 -7.23 3.09 -7.00
N GLU A 48 -7.23 4.22 -6.31
CA GLU A 48 -7.08 4.26 -4.86
C GLU A 48 -8.21 5.05 -4.22
N GLN A 49 -8.70 4.57 -3.08
CA GLN A 49 -9.64 5.31 -2.24
C GLN A 49 -9.33 5.16 -0.76
N PHE A 50 -9.29 6.30 -0.09
CA PHE A 50 -9.42 6.40 1.36
C PHE A 50 -10.73 7.07 1.71
N LYS A 51 -11.48 6.51 2.67
CA LYS A 51 -12.73 7.08 3.16
C LYS A 51 -12.84 6.90 4.67
N ALA A 52 -12.84 8.01 5.40
CA ALA A 52 -13.15 8.01 6.82
C ALA A 52 -14.68 8.07 7.07
N ASP A 53 -15.13 7.42 8.14
CA ASP A 53 -16.51 7.48 8.63
C ASP A 53 -16.55 7.58 10.16
N GLN A 54 -17.77 7.56 10.74
CA GLN A 54 -17.95 7.68 12.19
C GLN A 54 -17.36 6.52 13.03
N TRP A 55 -17.03 5.41 12.38
CA TRP A 55 -16.54 4.19 13.03
C TRP A 55 -15.05 3.99 12.84
N GLY A 56 -14.44 4.65 11.83
CA GLY A 56 -13.05 4.48 11.45
C GLY A 56 -12.78 4.85 10.00
N SER A 57 -12.12 3.98 9.23
CA SER A 57 -11.79 4.25 7.84
C SER A 57 -11.83 3.00 6.97
N TRP A 58 -12.09 3.22 5.70
CA TRP A 58 -11.89 2.27 4.61
C TRP A 58 -10.72 2.72 3.78
N TYR A 59 -9.90 1.78 3.35
CA TYR A 59 -8.89 2.00 2.34
C TYR A 59 -8.92 0.84 1.36
N TYR A 60 -8.76 1.13 0.09
CA TYR A 60 -8.47 0.13 -0.92
C TYR A 60 -7.69 0.73 -2.07
N PHE A 61 -6.94 -0.11 -2.74
CA PHE A 61 -6.42 0.19 -4.06
C PHE A 61 -6.54 -1.03 -4.98
N VAL A 62 -6.48 -0.76 -6.27
CA VAL A 62 -6.40 -1.76 -7.33
C VAL A 62 -5.33 -1.29 -8.30
N ASP A 63 -4.30 -2.09 -8.46
CA ASP A 63 -3.27 -1.93 -9.47
C ASP A 63 -3.54 -2.83 -10.65
N VAL A 64 -3.55 -2.24 -11.83
CA VAL A 64 -3.74 -2.94 -13.10
C VAL A 64 -2.51 -2.76 -13.95
N ASP A 65 -1.75 -3.84 -14.13
CA ASP A 65 -0.57 -3.86 -14.97
C ASP A 65 -0.94 -4.06 -16.43
N LEU A 66 -0.42 -3.19 -17.27
CA LEU A 66 -0.72 -3.16 -18.70
C LEU A 66 0.49 -3.56 -19.54
N SER A 67 0.30 -4.50 -20.45
CA SER A 67 1.21 -4.77 -21.55
C SER A 67 0.81 -3.97 -22.80
N ASN A 68 1.61 -4.09 -23.86
CA ASN A 68 1.27 -3.49 -25.15
C ASN A 68 0.02 -4.08 -25.82
N LYS A 69 -0.52 -5.17 -25.29
CA LYS A 69 -1.62 -5.93 -25.94
C LYS A 69 -2.84 -6.13 -25.04
N PHE A 70 -2.65 -6.25 -23.74
CA PHE A 70 -3.72 -6.62 -22.81
C PHE A 70 -3.34 -6.29 -21.35
N THR A 71 -4.28 -6.48 -20.43
CA THR A 71 -4.05 -6.48 -18.98
C THR A 71 -3.27 -7.75 -18.59
N GLU A 72 -2.15 -7.58 -17.92
CA GLU A 72 -1.29 -8.68 -17.46
C GLU A 72 -1.71 -9.18 -16.09
N SER A 73 -2.00 -8.25 -15.19
CA SER A 73 -2.39 -8.55 -13.82
C SER A 73 -3.30 -7.46 -13.25
N ALA A 74 -4.00 -7.82 -12.19
CA ALA A 74 -4.69 -6.89 -11.32
C ALA A 74 -4.47 -7.36 -9.88
N TYR A 75 -3.93 -6.46 -9.04
CA TYR A 75 -3.72 -6.69 -7.62
C TYR A 75 -4.56 -5.71 -6.81
N THR A 76 -5.02 -6.11 -5.65
CA THR A 76 -5.84 -5.26 -4.77
C THR A 76 -5.56 -5.55 -3.31
N GLU A 77 -5.59 -4.49 -2.53
CA GLU A 77 -5.77 -4.57 -1.08
C GLU A 77 -7.03 -3.81 -0.70
N ILE A 78 -7.74 -4.33 0.27
CA ILE A 78 -8.89 -3.67 0.85
C ILE A 78 -8.86 -3.84 2.36
N SER A 79 -8.89 -2.71 3.08
CA SER A 79 -8.83 -2.72 4.53
C SER A 79 -9.94 -1.90 5.18
N ARG A 80 -10.25 -2.30 6.41
CA ARG A 80 -11.17 -1.60 7.30
C ARG A 80 -10.52 -1.40 8.66
N GLU A 81 -10.50 -0.16 9.12
CA GLU A 81 -10.21 0.16 10.51
C GLU A 81 -11.48 0.52 11.27
N ILE A 82 -11.59 0.03 12.50
CA ILE A 82 -12.69 0.33 13.42
C ILE A 82 -12.09 0.89 14.70
N ASN A 83 -12.40 2.15 15.02
CA ASN A 83 -11.93 2.81 16.23
C ASN A 83 -12.41 2.08 17.48
N LEU A 84 -11.50 1.59 18.30
CA LEU A 84 -11.81 0.88 19.54
C LEU A 84 -12.06 1.83 20.72
N SER A 85 -11.61 3.07 20.61
CA SER A 85 -11.72 4.06 21.67
C SER A 85 -11.93 5.46 21.08
N LYS A 86 -12.68 6.28 21.78
CA LYS A 86 -12.77 7.73 21.48
C LYS A 86 -11.63 8.54 22.10
N GLN A 87 -10.88 7.95 23.01
CA GLN A 87 -9.83 8.63 23.79
C GLN A 87 -8.43 8.20 23.34
N LEU A 88 -8.28 6.96 22.86
CA LEU A 88 -7.02 6.42 22.39
C LEU A 88 -7.08 6.24 20.88
N PRO A 89 -6.01 6.58 20.17
CA PRO A 89 -5.93 6.48 18.71
C PRO A 89 -5.64 5.03 18.28
N ILE A 90 -6.43 4.08 18.78
CA ILE A 90 -6.29 2.65 18.52
C ILE A 90 -7.52 2.16 17.76
N ALA A 91 -7.28 1.46 16.66
CA ALA A 91 -8.30 0.82 15.85
C ALA A 91 -8.03 -0.69 15.71
N ALA A 92 -9.10 -1.48 15.59
CA ALA A 92 -9.00 -2.81 15.01
C ALA A 92 -8.83 -2.67 13.51
N HIS A 93 -7.93 -3.46 12.93
CA HIS A 93 -7.64 -3.49 11.51
C HIS A 93 -7.93 -4.86 10.94
N VAL A 94 -8.61 -4.91 9.80
CA VAL A 94 -8.78 -6.12 8.98
C VAL A 94 -8.50 -5.77 7.53
N GLU A 95 -7.85 -6.70 6.81
CA GLU A 95 -7.38 -6.48 5.45
C GLU A 95 -7.42 -7.77 4.64
N TYR A 96 -7.63 -7.65 3.36
CA TYR A 96 -7.49 -8.69 2.37
C TYR A 96 -6.57 -8.22 1.25
N ASP A 97 -5.58 -9.06 0.93
CA ASP A 97 -4.64 -8.88 -0.15
C ASP A 97 -4.85 -9.97 -1.20
N GLY A 98 -4.87 -9.60 -2.46
CA GLY A 98 -5.00 -10.60 -3.52
C GLY A 98 -5.08 -10.02 -4.91
N GLY A 99 -5.11 -10.90 -5.89
CA GLY A 99 -5.18 -10.48 -7.28
C GLY A 99 -5.10 -11.64 -8.26
N LEU A 100 -5.15 -11.28 -9.52
CA LEU A 100 -5.12 -12.20 -10.65
C LEU A 100 -4.04 -11.76 -11.63
N SER A 101 -3.34 -12.72 -12.20
CA SER A 101 -2.48 -12.54 -13.36
C SER A 101 -2.94 -13.44 -14.49
N ARG A 102 -2.35 -13.29 -15.66
CA ARG A 102 -2.57 -14.21 -16.78
C ARG A 102 -2.23 -15.66 -16.48
N ASN A 103 -1.33 -15.86 -15.51
CA ASN A 103 -0.83 -17.20 -15.13
C ASN A 103 -1.57 -17.79 -13.92
N GLY A 104 -2.57 -17.09 -13.39
CA GLY A 104 -3.33 -17.50 -12.21
C GLY A 104 -3.47 -16.41 -11.16
N SER A 105 -3.95 -16.75 -9.97
CA SER A 105 -4.07 -15.78 -8.87
C SER A 105 -2.75 -15.60 -8.13
N PHE A 106 -2.49 -14.39 -7.64
CA PHE A 106 -1.45 -14.17 -6.64
C PHE A 106 -1.76 -14.94 -5.35
N GLN A 107 -0.76 -15.20 -4.53
CA GLN A 107 -1.02 -15.76 -3.21
C GLN A 107 -1.80 -14.74 -2.38
N GLN A 108 -3.01 -15.13 -2.01
CA GLN A 108 -3.91 -14.27 -1.27
C GLN A 108 -3.58 -14.31 0.22
N ALA A 109 -3.85 -13.22 0.91
CA ALA A 109 -3.71 -13.15 2.36
C ALA A 109 -4.90 -12.42 3.00
N GLY A 110 -5.18 -12.80 4.25
CA GLY A 110 -6.07 -12.07 5.13
C GLY A 110 -5.29 -11.59 6.34
N LEU A 111 -5.47 -10.33 6.73
CA LEU A 111 -4.78 -9.75 7.87
C LEU A 111 -5.79 -9.26 8.90
N ALA A 112 -5.41 -9.37 10.17
CA ALA A 112 -6.19 -8.82 11.28
C ALA A 112 -5.28 -8.43 12.44
N GLY A 113 -5.56 -7.30 13.07
CA GLY A 113 -4.76 -6.83 14.20
C GLY A 113 -5.16 -5.45 14.71
N LEU A 114 -4.18 -4.69 15.14
CA LEU A 114 -4.36 -3.38 15.72
C LEU A 114 -3.55 -2.34 14.94
N ALA A 115 -4.15 -1.15 14.80
CA ALA A 115 -3.51 0.05 14.28
C ALA A 115 -3.44 1.12 15.38
N TYR A 116 -2.32 1.83 15.43
CA TYR A 116 -2.14 3.04 16.23
C TYR A 116 -1.96 4.21 15.29
N ASN A 117 -2.95 5.13 15.25
CA ASN A 117 -3.05 6.20 14.29
C ASN A 117 -2.68 7.54 14.92
N GLY A 118 -1.97 8.39 14.18
CA GLY A 118 -1.59 9.71 14.63
C GLY A 118 -1.70 10.78 13.55
N HIS A 119 -1.89 12.01 13.99
CA HIS A 119 -1.93 13.17 13.11
C HIS A 119 -1.63 14.47 13.86
N ASN A 120 -1.18 15.50 13.15
CA ASN A 120 -1.11 16.84 13.69
C ASN A 120 -2.48 17.56 13.60
N ALA A 121 -2.58 18.76 14.17
CA ALA A 121 -3.87 19.44 14.36
C ALA A 121 -4.64 19.75 13.06
N ASP A 122 -3.93 20.00 11.96
CA ASP A 122 -4.49 20.36 10.65
C ASP A 122 -4.51 19.18 9.65
N PHE A 123 -4.18 17.96 10.11
CA PHE A 123 -4.08 16.75 9.28
C PHE A 123 -3.13 16.89 8.08
N SER A 124 -2.19 17.84 8.14
CA SER A 124 -1.13 17.91 7.13
C SER A 124 -0.09 16.79 7.30
N LYS A 125 -0.03 16.19 8.48
CA LYS A 125 0.83 15.03 8.79
C LYS A 125 -0.01 13.96 9.46
N THR A 126 -0.05 12.81 8.84
CA THR A 126 -0.76 11.61 9.34
C THR A 126 0.19 10.43 9.32
N TRP A 127 0.02 9.50 10.23
CA TRP A 127 0.79 8.27 10.28
C TRP A 127 0.01 7.16 10.98
N SER A 128 0.35 5.93 10.67
CA SER A 128 -0.17 4.72 11.30
C SER A 128 0.96 3.74 11.54
N VAL A 129 0.89 3.00 12.64
CA VAL A 129 1.70 1.81 12.88
C VAL A 129 0.75 0.67 13.19
N GLN A 130 0.89 -0.43 12.46
CA GLN A 130 -0.03 -1.57 12.54
C GLN A 130 0.75 -2.84 12.86
N LEU A 131 0.20 -3.64 13.77
CA LEU A 131 0.70 -4.97 14.09
C LEU A 131 -0.39 -5.99 13.77
N LEU A 132 -0.13 -6.81 12.78
CA LEU A 132 -1.12 -7.65 12.13
C LEU A 132 -0.70 -9.12 12.17
N TYR A 133 -1.63 -10.00 12.48
CA TYR A 133 -1.57 -11.40 12.10
C TYR A 133 -1.86 -11.47 10.59
N LYS A 134 -1.04 -12.19 9.83
CA LYS A 134 -1.20 -12.39 8.38
C LYS A 134 -1.35 -13.87 8.08
N GLN A 135 -2.46 -14.25 7.49
CA GLN A 135 -2.74 -15.60 7.03
C GLN A 135 -2.63 -15.65 5.52
N PHE A 136 -1.60 -16.31 5.02
CA PHE A 136 -1.53 -16.66 3.60
C PHE A 136 -2.39 -17.86 3.30
N PHE A 137 -3.21 -17.77 2.22
CA PHE A 137 -4.05 -18.83 1.74
C PHE A 137 -3.37 -19.66 0.66
N LYS A 138 -3.79 -20.90 0.49
CA LYS A 138 -3.34 -21.71 -0.63
C LYS A 138 -3.94 -21.15 -1.92
N SER A 139 -3.09 -20.75 -2.89
CA SER A 139 -3.53 -20.16 -4.17
C SER A 139 -3.32 -21.10 -5.36
N TYR A 140 -2.29 -21.94 -5.32
CA TYR A 140 -1.92 -22.89 -6.38
C TYR A 140 -1.63 -24.26 -5.81
N GLU A 141 -1.46 -25.26 -6.70
CA GLU A 141 -1.11 -26.62 -6.28
C GLU A 141 0.21 -26.68 -5.49
N ASN A 142 1.19 -25.85 -5.87
CA ASN A 142 2.52 -25.82 -5.26
C ASN A 142 2.65 -24.84 -4.08
N THR A 143 1.59 -24.13 -3.73
CA THR A 143 1.58 -23.26 -2.55
C THR A 143 0.83 -23.91 -1.40
N HIS A 144 1.18 -23.57 -0.17
CA HIS A 144 0.45 -23.97 1.02
C HIS A 144 0.02 -22.78 1.83
N ALA A 145 -0.95 -22.97 2.70
CA ALA A 145 -1.40 -21.95 3.62
C ALA A 145 -0.44 -21.90 4.82
N TYR A 146 -0.02 -20.68 5.22
CA TYR A 146 0.81 -20.49 6.41
C TYR A 146 0.48 -19.20 7.13
N ALA A 147 0.81 -19.17 8.42
CA ALA A 147 0.62 -18.02 9.28
C ALA A 147 1.90 -17.17 9.36
N SER A 148 1.71 -15.86 9.44
CA SER A 148 2.76 -14.86 9.57
C SER A 148 2.33 -13.74 10.49
N ALA A 149 3.24 -12.81 10.76
CA ALA A 149 2.96 -11.52 11.37
C ALA A 149 3.51 -10.43 10.45
N GLN A 150 2.79 -9.30 10.39
CA GLN A 150 3.19 -8.13 9.63
C GLN A 150 3.24 -6.90 10.54
N LEU A 151 4.31 -6.12 10.41
CA LEU A 151 4.42 -4.78 10.96
C LEU A 151 4.36 -3.79 9.79
N THR A 152 3.39 -2.90 9.82
CA THR A 152 3.17 -1.88 8.79
C THR A 152 3.35 -0.48 9.38
N GLY A 153 4.08 0.37 8.68
CA GLY A 153 4.14 1.81 8.91
C GLY A 153 3.57 2.55 7.71
N VAL A 154 2.61 3.45 7.93
CA VAL A 154 2.01 4.27 6.86
C VAL A 154 2.22 5.74 7.19
N TRP A 155 2.47 6.58 6.18
CA TRP A 155 2.59 8.03 6.37
C TRP A 155 1.95 8.82 5.23
N GLY A 156 1.47 10.03 5.58
CA GLY A 156 1.00 11.03 4.65
C GLY A 156 1.41 12.41 5.15
N LEU A 157 2.36 13.05 4.48
CA LEU A 157 2.97 14.32 4.88
C LEU A 157 2.76 15.34 3.78
N ASN A 158 2.03 16.41 4.09
CA ASN A 158 1.80 17.51 3.17
C ASN A 158 2.63 18.73 3.60
N PHE A 159 3.27 19.36 2.63
CA PHE A 159 4.13 20.52 2.79
C PHE A 159 3.69 21.66 1.85
N PHE A 160 4.09 22.89 2.18
CA PHE A 160 3.88 24.07 1.34
C PHE A 160 2.41 24.25 0.93
N ASP A 161 1.51 24.31 1.93
CA ASP A 161 0.06 24.41 1.70
C ASP A 161 -0.49 23.29 0.79
N ARG A 162 -0.02 22.05 1.03
CA ARG A 162 -0.37 20.85 0.28
C ARG A 162 0.09 20.85 -1.19
N LYS A 163 1.02 21.70 -1.58
CA LYS A 163 1.64 21.67 -2.91
C LYS A 163 2.58 20.49 -3.10
N LEU A 164 3.14 19.98 -2.01
CA LEU A 164 3.98 18.79 -2.04
C LEU A 164 3.44 17.77 -1.04
N THR A 165 3.22 16.54 -1.51
CA THR A 165 2.80 15.41 -0.68
C THR A 165 3.88 14.34 -0.72
N PHE A 166 4.34 13.90 0.46
CA PHE A 166 5.17 12.72 0.62
C PHE A 166 4.36 11.68 1.39
N SER A 167 4.01 10.59 0.75
CA SER A 167 3.19 9.52 1.31
C SER A 167 3.80 8.16 1.03
N GLY A 168 3.27 7.12 1.66
CA GLY A 168 3.70 5.76 1.40
C GLY A 168 3.54 4.86 2.61
N PHE A 169 4.09 3.67 2.46
CA PHE A 169 4.10 2.66 3.51
C PHE A 169 5.43 1.91 3.55
N ILE A 170 5.62 1.18 4.64
CA ILE A 170 6.67 0.18 4.80
C ILE A 170 6.12 -1.02 5.56
N ASP A 171 6.34 -2.19 5.01
CA ASP A 171 5.91 -3.47 5.54
C ASP A 171 7.09 -4.38 5.84
N PHE A 172 6.96 -5.11 6.93
CA PHE A 172 7.87 -6.16 7.35
C PHE A 172 7.05 -7.39 7.69
N TRP A 173 7.29 -8.51 7.04
CA TRP A 173 6.65 -9.78 7.41
C TRP A 173 7.56 -10.98 7.20
N ARG A 174 7.20 -12.09 7.84
CA ARG A 174 7.83 -13.36 7.55
C ARG A 174 7.20 -13.97 6.30
N GLY A 175 7.97 -14.06 5.24
CA GLY A 175 7.62 -14.81 4.03
C GLY A 175 8.26 -16.20 4.03
N GLU A 176 7.99 -16.96 2.98
CA GLU A 176 8.61 -18.26 2.71
C GLU A 176 9.21 -18.27 1.31
N LYS A 177 10.44 -18.77 1.20
CA LYS A 177 11.11 -19.03 -0.07
C LYS A 177 10.56 -20.31 -0.71
N ALA A 178 10.90 -20.56 -1.97
CA ALA A 178 10.47 -21.76 -2.71
C ALA A 178 10.84 -23.09 -2.01
N ASP A 179 11.89 -23.10 -1.21
CA ASP A 179 12.34 -24.24 -0.40
C ASP A 179 11.65 -24.32 0.98
N SER A 180 10.61 -23.51 1.21
CA SER A 180 9.86 -23.37 2.47
C SER A 180 10.66 -22.81 3.65
N HIS A 181 11.89 -22.33 3.45
CA HIS A 181 12.60 -21.61 4.48
C HIS A 181 12.02 -20.21 4.69
N GLY A 182 11.81 -19.83 5.95
CA GLY A 182 11.33 -18.51 6.29
C GLY A 182 12.36 -17.43 5.95
N CYS A 183 11.89 -16.30 5.44
CA CYS A 183 12.69 -15.11 5.20
C CYS A 183 11.98 -13.86 5.72
N LEU A 184 12.74 -12.81 6.03
CA LEU A 184 12.17 -11.50 6.27
C LEU A 184 11.91 -10.83 4.91
N VAL A 185 10.65 -10.52 4.64
CA VAL A 185 10.27 -9.71 3.50
C VAL A 185 10.12 -8.27 3.94
N ILE A 186 10.62 -7.35 3.13
CA ILE A 186 10.48 -5.91 3.30
C ILE A 186 9.91 -5.36 2.01
N LEU A 187 8.86 -4.56 2.11
CA LEU A 187 8.30 -3.79 1.00
C LEU A 187 8.02 -2.37 1.46
N SER A 188 8.40 -1.39 0.66
CA SER A 188 8.10 0.01 0.94
C SER A 188 7.91 0.78 -0.37
N GLU A 189 6.86 1.59 -0.43
CA GLU A 189 6.52 2.38 -1.60
C GLU A 189 6.33 3.86 -1.23
N PRO A 190 7.45 4.60 -0.96
CA PRO A 190 7.38 6.04 -0.82
C PRO A 190 7.01 6.71 -2.13
N GLN A 191 6.06 7.63 -2.05
CA GLN A 191 5.57 8.44 -3.14
C GLN A 191 5.85 9.92 -2.87
N LEU A 192 6.26 10.65 -3.90
CA LEU A 192 6.40 12.10 -3.85
C LEU A 192 5.58 12.75 -4.96
N TRP A 193 4.63 13.60 -4.58
CA TRP A 193 3.68 14.24 -5.50
C TRP A 193 3.79 15.75 -5.44
N TYR A 194 3.93 16.39 -6.59
CA TYR A 194 3.72 17.82 -6.74
C TYR A 194 2.29 18.08 -7.23
N ASN A 195 1.49 18.77 -6.42
CA ASN A 195 0.08 19.04 -6.65
C ASN A 195 -0.08 20.38 -7.38
N PHE A 196 -0.26 20.34 -8.70
CA PHE A 196 -0.49 21.54 -9.51
C PHE A 196 -1.84 22.18 -9.22
N THR A 197 -2.85 21.33 -9.03
CA THR A 197 -4.21 21.72 -8.66
C THR A 197 -4.74 20.76 -7.60
N LYS A 198 -5.94 20.99 -7.09
CA LYS A 198 -6.60 20.03 -6.20
C LYS A 198 -6.89 18.67 -6.88
N HIS A 199 -6.92 18.65 -8.22
CA HIS A 199 -7.25 17.45 -8.98
C HIS A 199 -6.03 16.81 -9.66
N PHE A 200 -5.02 17.57 -10.04
CA PHE A 200 -3.93 17.08 -10.88
C PHE A 200 -2.58 17.18 -10.18
N SER A 201 -1.86 16.06 -10.16
CA SER A 201 -0.51 15.95 -9.61
C SER A 201 0.40 15.18 -10.56
N ILE A 202 1.69 15.49 -10.48
CA ILE A 202 2.77 14.69 -11.10
C ILE A 202 3.69 14.26 -9.97
N GLY A 203 4.19 13.05 -10.06
CA GLY A 203 5.01 12.49 -9.00
C GLY A 203 5.79 11.26 -9.40
N THR A 204 6.33 10.62 -8.39
CA THR A 204 7.12 9.39 -8.48
C THR A 204 6.76 8.49 -7.31
N GLU A 205 6.84 7.20 -7.53
CA GLU A 205 6.82 6.16 -6.52
C GLU A 205 8.09 5.33 -6.67
N TRP A 206 8.62 4.88 -5.56
CA TRP A 206 9.81 4.06 -5.53
C TRP A 206 9.51 2.79 -4.74
N GLU A 207 9.33 1.68 -5.43
CA GLU A 207 9.25 0.38 -4.76
C GLU A 207 10.65 -0.02 -4.27
N PHE A 208 10.82 -0.14 -2.96
CA PHE A 208 11.98 -0.75 -2.31
C PHE A 208 11.54 -2.10 -1.78
N SER A 209 12.15 -3.15 -2.26
CA SER A 209 11.77 -4.50 -1.83
C SER A 209 12.98 -5.35 -1.48
N ASN A 210 12.82 -6.25 -0.51
CA ASN A 210 13.79 -7.28 -0.18
C ASN A 210 13.07 -8.61 0.06
N ASN A 211 13.49 -9.65 -0.62
CA ASN A 211 12.84 -10.97 -0.64
C ASN A 211 11.36 -10.95 -1.07
N PHE A 212 10.88 -9.86 -1.66
CA PHE A 212 9.51 -9.72 -2.16
C PHE A 212 9.40 -10.20 -3.61
N ILE A 213 10.32 -9.70 -4.46
CA ILE A 213 10.39 -10.09 -5.85
C ILE A 213 11.16 -11.40 -5.95
N TYR A 214 10.60 -12.35 -6.68
CA TYR A 214 11.25 -13.62 -6.94
C TYR A 214 12.37 -13.43 -7.97
N ASN A 215 13.62 -13.67 -7.56
CA ASN A 215 14.76 -13.63 -8.46
C ASN A 215 14.95 -15.01 -9.09
N THR A 216 14.72 -15.11 -10.39
CA THR A 216 14.92 -16.36 -11.17
C THR A 216 16.31 -16.48 -11.77
N ASP A 217 17.17 -15.47 -11.62
CA ASP A 217 18.55 -15.58 -12.08
C ASP A 217 19.34 -16.55 -11.18
N PRO A 218 19.68 -17.77 -11.68
CA PRO A 218 20.36 -18.77 -10.87
C PRO A 218 21.80 -18.39 -10.51
N GLU A 219 22.36 -17.36 -11.16
CA GLU A 219 23.70 -16.85 -10.89
C GLU A 219 23.69 -15.65 -9.93
N SER A 220 22.51 -15.22 -9.49
CA SER A 220 22.35 -14.03 -8.65
C SER A 220 21.67 -14.34 -7.32
N ASP A 221 22.34 -14.06 -6.21
CA ASP A 221 21.77 -14.08 -4.86
C ASP A 221 21.04 -12.78 -4.51
N LYS A 222 20.75 -11.93 -5.50
CA LYS A 222 20.16 -10.62 -5.27
C LYS A 222 18.72 -10.76 -4.78
N THR A 223 18.44 -10.15 -3.63
CA THR A 223 17.12 -10.13 -2.99
C THR A 223 16.53 -8.74 -2.86
N PHE A 224 17.35 -7.69 -3.03
CA PHE A 224 16.96 -6.29 -2.88
C PHE A 224 16.84 -5.61 -4.23
N PHE A 225 15.68 -4.95 -4.45
CA PHE A 225 15.37 -4.23 -5.68
C PHE A 225 14.85 -2.82 -5.38
N ILE A 226 15.06 -1.91 -6.33
CA ILE A 226 14.52 -0.55 -6.31
C ILE A 226 13.90 -0.30 -7.67
N ASN A 227 12.59 -0.07 -7.71
CA ASN A 227 11.84 0.16 -8.93
C ASN A 227 11.19 1.56 -8.89
N PRO A 228 11.86 2.57 -9.48
CA PRO A 228 11.31 3.92 -9.54
C PRO A 228 10.29 4.06 -10.67
N THR A 229 9.25 4.83 -10.43
CA THR A 229 8.24 5.20 -11.43
C THR A 229 8.22 6.70 -11.68
N LEU A 230 7.69 7.12 -12.82
CA LEU A 230 7.16 8.46 -13.05
C LEU A 230 5.64 8.34 -13.20
N ALA A 231 4.89 9.21 -12.53
CA ALA A 231 3.45 9.06 -12.48
C ALA A 231 2.68 10.38 -12.58
N ILE A 232 1.46 10.27 -13.06
CA ILE A 232 0.45 11.32 -12.99
C ILE A 232 -0.73 10.81 -12.15
N LYS A 233 -1.39 11.72 -11.43
CA LYS A 233 -2.53 11.42 -10.57
C LYS A 233 -3.65 12.41 -10.77
N TRP A 234 -4.87 11.89 -10.87
CA TRP A 234 -6.09 12.67 -10.86
C TRP A 234 -6.91 12.36 -9.61
N ASN A 235 -7.18 13.39 -8.80
CA ASN A 235 -8.05 13.31 -7.62
C ASN A 235 -9.46 13.78 -7.99
N PHE A 236 -10.47 13.01 -7.58
CA PHE A 236 -11.89 13.30 -7.83
C PHE A 236 -12.52 14.24 -6.81
#